data_c073e6d3d43b1f32bb70aa2b07098a41
#
_entry.id   c073e6d3d43b1f32bb70aa2b07098a41
#
_cell.length_a   1.000
_cell.length_b   1.000
_cell.length_c   1.000
_cell.angle_alpha   90.00
_cell.angle_beta   90.00
_cell.angle_gamma   90.00
#
_symmetry.space_group_name_H-M   'P 1'
#
loop_
_entity.id
_entity.type
_entity.pdbx_description
1 polymer ?
#
loop_
_entity_poly.entity_id
_entity_poly.type
_entity_poly.pdbx_seq_one_letter_code
_entity_poly.pdbx_strand_id
1 'polypeptide(L)'
;MNSQVQPKVIIHGGAGSSLQGKGGLEAVRRSLHTIVESVYALVLSGKTASEAVLLGCKMLEDDPRFNAGTGSVLQSDGQIRMSASLMDGTSGRFSGVINISRVKNPIDLVHFLQNSPDRVLSDCGAAELARELQVPNYNPLTDLRLQEWIQERRDNFKTSMAGVVAEPELGQSSNAGRGTIGVVVLDSYGSLAVGTSTGGKGFERIGRVSDSAMPAGNYANIYAAVSCTGIGEDIIDECLAAKIVVRVTDGMSLEDAMQRSFSEASKNQRDLGAIALDATGKISWGKTSQVLLAAYHDGLTIADTLEWNNGQLVGCC
;
A
#
# COMPACT_ATOMS: atom_id res chain seq x y z
N MET A 1 2.64 35.24 10.37
CA MET A 1 3.41 34.11 10.86
C MET A 1 2.65 32.88 10.39
N ASN A 2 3.14 32.13 9.37
CA ASN A 2 2.51 30.85 9.01
C ASN A 2 2.71 29.94 10.21
N SER A 3 1.63 29.52 10.86
CA SER A 3 1.69 28.47 11.86
C SER A 3 2.19 27.22 11.13
N GLN A 4 3.38 26.79 11.45
CA GLN A 4 3.97 25.59 10.89
C GLN A 4 3.05 24.41 11.30
N VAL A 5 2.55 23.66 10.32
CA VAL A 5 1.72 22.48 10.57
C VAL A 5 2.60 21.40 11.20
N GLN A 6 2.11 20.75 12.25
CA GLN A 6 2.83 19.63 12.84
C GLN A 6 2.76 18.43 11.88
N PRO A 7 3.89 17.91 11.38
CA PRO A 7 3.90 16.80 10.46
C PRO A 7 3.28 15.53 11.07
N LYS A 8 2.69 14.70 10.23
CA LYS A 8 2.13 13.41 10.59
C LYS A 8 2.52 12.36 9.55
N VAL A 9 2.71 11.15 10.00
CA VAL A 9 3.05 10.01 9.14
C VAL A 9 2.23 8.80 9.57
N ILE A 10 1.66 8.08 8.62
CA ILE A 10 1.14 6.73 8.86
C ILE A 10 1.55 5.84 7.71
N ILE A 11 1.96 4.61 8.02
CA ILE A 11 2.36 3.59 7.04
C ILE A 11 1.64 2.29 7.28
N HIS A 12 1.54 1.44 6.26
CA HIS A 12 1.09 0.06 6.42
C HIS A 12 1.99 -0.93 5.67
N GLY A 13 2.12 -2.13 6.22
CA GLY A 13 2.80 -3.29 5.63
C GLY A 13 1.84 -4.40 5.19
N GLY A 14 0.54 -4.08 5.05
CA GLY A 14 -0.48 -5.01 4.57
C GLY A 14 -1.65 -5.24 5.52
N ALA A 15 -2.70 -5.88 4.99
CA ALA A 15 -3.86 -6.35 5.73
C ALA A 15 -4.14 -7.83 5.44
N GLY A 16 -4.79 -8.53 6.40
CA GLY A 16 -5.23 -9.91 6.23
C GLY A 16 -4.13 -10.97 6.23
N SER A 17 -2.86 -10.60 6.38
CA SER A 17 -1.75 -11.54 6.34
C SER A 17 -1.41 -12.09 7.73
N SER A 18 -1.08 -13.38 7.79
CA SER A 18 -0.47 -13.95 8.97
C SER A 18 0.93 -13.35 9.19
N LEU A 19 1.40 -13.34 10.44
CA LEU A 19 2.78 -12.97 10.78
C LEU A 19 3.78 -14.08 10.49
N GLN A 20 3.30 -15.23 10.00
CA GLN A 20 4.14 -16.38 9.62
C GLN A 20 5.06 -15.99 8.46
N GLY A 21 6.34 -16.28 8.60
CA GLY A 21 7.37 -15.90 7.64
C GLY A 21 7.87 -14.45 7.74
N LYS A 22 7.24 -13.61 8.60
CA LYS A 22 7.65 -12.19 8.81
C LYS A 22 8.56 -11.99 10.04
N GLY A 23 8.96 -13.05 10.72
CA GLY A 23 9.76 -12.98 11.94
C GLY A 23 8.98 -12.70 13.22
N GLY A 24 7.64 -12.78 13.16
CA GLY A 24 6.74 -12.55 14.30
C GLY A 24 6.39 -11.08 14.53
N LEU A 25 5.52 -10.84 15.54
CA LEU A 25 4.94 -9.53 15.84
C LEU A 25 6.00 -8.46 16.11
N GLU A 26 6.98 -8.77 16.95
CA GLU A 26 8.00 -7.83 17.38
C GLU A 26 8.99 -7.46 16.24
N ALA A 27 9.24 -8.36 15.31
CA ALA A 27 10.08 -8.04 14.15
C ALA A 27 9.36 -7.09 13.20
N VAL A 28 8.06 -7.30 12.98
CA VAL A 28 7.21 -6.40 12.18
C VAL A 28 7.09 -5.03 12.85
N ARG A 29 6.83 -5.00 14.18
CA ARG A 29 6.74 -3.76 14.95
C ARG A 29 8.02 -2.92 14.83
N ARG A 30 9.18 -3.53 15.10
CA ARG A 30 10.47 -2.82 14.98
C ARG A 30 10.70 -2.27 13.58
N SER A 31 10.39 -3.04 12.54
CA SER A 31 10.54 -2.58 11.16
C SER A 31 9.65 -1.37 10.88
N LEU A 32 8.35 -1.46 11.17
CA LEU A 32 7.41 -0.37 10.94
C LEU A 32 7.79 0.88 11.76
N HIS A 33 8.14 0.73 13.04
CA HIS A 33 8.55 1.87 13.87
C HIS A 33 9.80 2.54 13.33
N THR A 34 10.83 1.79 12.95
CA THR A 34 12.07 2.32 12.34
C THR A 34 11.77 3.12 11.06
N ILE A 35 10.87 2.60 10.21
CA ILE A 35 10.49 3.29 8.97
C ILE A 35 9.71 4.57 9.26
N VAL A 36 8.71 4.51 10.16
CA VAL A 36 7.95 5.70 10.59
C VAL A 36 8.85 6.78 11.14
N GLU A 37 9.80 6.40 12.02
CA GLU A 37 10.76 7.33 12.62
C GLU A 37 11.63 7.99 11.57
N SER A 38 12.14 7.21 10.60
CA SER A 38 12.97 7.72 9.50
C SER A 38 12.22 8.69 8.60
N VAL A 39 10.97 8.33 8.24
CA VAL A 39 10.09 9.19 7.42
C VAL A 39 9.73 10.46 8.16
N TYR A 40 9.40 10.37 9.45
CA TYR A 40 9.07 11.52 10.27
C TYR A 40 10.27 12.48 10.45
N ALA A 41 11.47 11.95 10.71
CA ALA A 41 12.70 12.73 10.78
C ALA A 41 12.98 13.48 9.48
N LEU A 42 12.72 12.85 8.32
CA LEU A 42 12.89 13.51 7.03
C LEU A 42 11.93 14.70 6.85
N VAL A 43 10.66 14.54 7.23
CA VAL A 43 9.67 15.63 7.15
C VAL A 43 10.04 16.77 8.11
N LEU A 44 10.50 16.46 9.32
CA LEU A 44 10.99 17.45 10.28
C LEU A 44 12.20 18.25 9.76
N SER A 45 13.01 17.66 8.87
CA SER A 45 14.13 18.37 8.23
C SER A 45 13.69 19.36 7.14
N GLY A 46 12.36 19.50 6.90
CA GLY A 46 11.79 20.42 5.92
C GLY A 46 11.62 19.80 4.52
N LYS A 47 11.69 18.47 4.39
CA LYS A 47 11.36 17.78 3.15
C LYS A 47 9.86 17.73 2.92
N THR A 48 9.46 17.68 1.65
CA THR A 48 8.07 17.60 1.23
C THR A 48 7.43 16.26 1.55
N ALA A 49 6.09 16.22 1.63
CA ALA A 49 5.33 15.01 1.81
C ALA A 49 5.67 13.96 0.74
N SER A 50 5.82 14.36 -0.52
CA SER A 50 6.16 13.44 -1.63
C SER A 50 7.56 12.83 -1.49
N GLU A 51 8.58 13.61 -1.05
CA GLU A 51 9.93 13.08 -0.77
C GLU A 51 9.91 12.09 0.40
N ALA A 52 9.10 12.36 1.42
CA ALA A 52 8.96 11.50 2.59
C ALA A 52 8.21 10.20 2.26
N VAL A 53 7.15 10.27 1.45
CA VAL A 53 6.44 9.10 0.90
C VAL A 53 7.40 8.23 0.09
N LEU A 54 8.21 8.84 -0.78
CA LEU A 54 9.22 8.12 -1.56
C LEU A 54 10.19 7.34 -0.66
N LEU A 55 10.72 7.98 0.40
CA LEU A 55 11.61 7.31 1.36
C LEU A 55 10.91 6.13 2.03
N GLY A 56 9.71 6.35 2.57
CA GLY A 56 8.96 5.33 3.29
C GLY A 56 8.60 4.11 2.42
N CYS A 57 8.15 4.36 1.18
CA CYS A 57 7.88 3.29 0.22
C CYS A 57 9.15 2.51 -0.13
N LYS A 58 10.29 3.17 -0.36
CA LYS A 58 11.58 2.48 -0.62
C LYS A 58 12.01 1.60 0.55
N MET A 59 11.92 2.11 1.78
CA MET A 59 12.28 1.32 2.97
C MET A 59 11.35 0.10 3.13
N LEU A 60 10.06 0.23 2.82
CA LEU A 60 9.11 -0.88 2.84
C LEU A 60 9.34 -1.87 1.68
N GLU A 61 9.71 -1.39 0.48
CA GLU A 61 10.07 -2.22 -0.67
C GLU A 61 11.39 -2.96 -0.48
N ASP A 62 12.30 -2.43 0.35
CA ASP A 62 13.58 -3.06 0.68
C ASP A 62 13.46 -4.11 1.78
N ASP A 63 12.36 -4.10 2.56
CA ASP A 63 12.15 -5.06 3.63
C ASP A 63 11.42 -6.33 3.12
N PRO A 64 12.10 -7.50 3.08
CA PRO A 64 11.53 -8.72 2.52
C PRO A 64 10.34 -9.29 3.30
N ARG A 65 9.98 -8.70 4.45
CA ARG A 65 8.79 -9.07 5.23
C ARG A 65 7.50 -8.67 4.54
N PHE A 66 7.56 -7.64 3.69
CA PHE A 66 6.39 -7.09 3.01
C PHE A 66 6.28 -7.57 1.56
N ASN A 67 5.10 -7.47 1.00
CA ASN A 67 4.83 -7.88 -0.38
C ASN A 67 4.91 -6.66 -1.31
N ALA A 68 6.11 -6.12 -1.45
CA ALA A 68 6.46 -5.05 -2.39
C ALA A 68 7.97 -5.05 -2.59
N GLY A 69 8.49 -4.65 -3.74
CA GLY A 69 9.93 -4.69 -4.00
C GLY A 69 10.54 -6.07 -3.70
N THR A 70 11.57 -6.10 -2.85
CA THR A 70 12.15 -7.35 -2.34
C THR A 70 11.14 -8.07 -1.45
N GLY A 71 10.83 -9.34 -1.76
CA GLY A 71 9.82 -10.11 -1.05
C GLY A 71 8.44 -10.10 -1.71
N SER A 72 8.32 -9.51 -2.89
CA SER A 72 7.14 -9.62 -3.74
C SER A 72 6.80 -11.07 -4.05
N VAL A 73 5.50 -11.35 -4.10
CA VAL A 73 4.97 -12.67 -4.47
C VAL A 73 5.11 -12.94 -5.97
N LEU A 74 5.03 -14.23 -6.35
CA LEU A 74 5.12 -14.66 -7.74
C LEU A 74 3.71 -14.85 -8.31
N GLN A 75 3.54 -14.51 -9.58
CA GLN A 75 2.36 -14.83 -10.37
C GLN A 75 2.35 -16.33 -10.75
N SER A 76 1.27 -16.78 -11.39
CA SER A 76 1.09 -18.18 -11.77
C SER A 76 2.20 -18.76 -12.66
N ASP A 77 2.89 -17.92 -13.43
CA ASP A 77 4.02 -18.31 -14.28
C ASP A 77 5.39 -18.30 -13.55
N GLY A 78 5.41 -18.01 -12.26
CA GLY A 78 6.64 -17.94 -11.48
C GLY A 78 7.44 -16.65 -11.66
N GLN A 79 6.86 -15.62 -12.28
CA GLN A 79 7.49 -14.31 -12.41
C GLN A 79 6.95 -13.32 -11.36
N ILE A 80 7.80 -12.38 -10.98
CA ILE A 80 7.40 -11.25 -10.12
C ILE A 80 7.10 -10.06 -11.02
N ARG A 81 5.89 -9.50 -10.84
CA ARG A 81 5.46 -8.25 -11.46
C ARG A 81 4.86 -7.36 -10.40
N MET A 82 5.43 -6.19 -10.25
CA MET A 82 5.10 -5.24 -9.19
C MET A 82 4.32 -4.05 -9.75
N SER A 83 3.53 -3.42 -8.91
CA SER A 83 2.83 -2.18 -9.25
C SER A 83 3.00 -1.19 -8.12
N ALA A 84 3.17 0.09 -8.46
CA ALA A 84 3.27 1.16 -7.49
C ALA A 84 2.60 2.43 -8.00
N SER A 85 2.20 3.30 -7.08
CA SER A 85 1.69 4.63 -7.39
C SER A 85 2.07 5.66 -6.35
N LEU A 86 2.06 6.92 -6.78
CA LEU A 86 2.25 8.10 -5.94
C LEU A 86 1.20 9.14 -6.33
N MET A 87 0.61 9.78 -5.35
CA MET A 87 -0.23 10.95 -5.59
C MET A 87 0.18 12.09 -4.67
N ASP A 88 0.52 13.21 -5.28
CA ASP A 88 0.73 14.48 -4.60
C ASP A 88 -0.61 15.22 -4.49
N GLY A 89 -1.09 15.41 -3.26
CA GLY A 89 -2.40 16.01 -3.01
C GLY A 89 -2.47 17.50 -3.35
N THR A 90 -1.34 18.22 -3.33
CA THR A 90 -1.28 19.65 -3.63
C THR A 90 -1.40 19.89 -5.14
N SER A 91 -0.64 19.13 -5.94
CA SER A 91 -0.70 19.24 -7.41
C SER A 91 -1.86 18.45 -8.02
N GLY A 92 -2.47 17.54 -7.28
CA GLY A 92 -3.50 16.61 -7.75
C GLY A 92 -2.98 15.61 -8.80
N ARG A 93 -1.67 15.38 -8.84
CA ARG A 93 -1.03 14.51 -9.84
C ARG A 93 -0.90 13.08 -9.31
N PHE A 94 -1.53 12.16 -10.02
CA PHE A 94 -1.34 10.72 -9.85
C PHE A 94 -0.32 10.21 -10.86
N SER A 95 0.59 9.35 -10.42
CA SER A 95 1.49 8.58 -11.30
C SER A 95 1.56 7.13 -10.85
N GLY A 96 1.90 6.22 -11.77
CA GLY A 96 1.94 4.81 -11.47
C GLY A 96 2.73 3.96 -12.46
N VAL A 97 3.19 2.82 -12.00
CA VAL A 97 3.69 1.73 -12.85
C VAL A 97 2.90 0.45 -12.53
N ILE A 98 2.56 -0.29 -13.58
CA ILE A 98 1.75 -1.51 -13.50
C ILE A 98 2.54 -2.67 -14.09
N ASN A 99 2.62 -3.78 -13.34
CA ASN A 99 3.27 -5.02 -13.79
C ASN A 99 4.74 -4.86 -14.20
N ILE A 100 5.49 -3.96 -13.54
CA ILE A 100 6.94 -3.81 -13.77
C ILE A 100 7.72 -4.98 -13.17
N SER A 101 8.70 -5.47 -13.88
CA SER A 101 9.61 -6.53 -13.44
C SER A 101 11.05 -6.03 -13.36
N ARG A 102 11.88 -6.74 -12.58
CA ARG A 102 13.33 -6.58 -12.58
C ARG A 102 13.85 -5.21 -12.11
N VAL A 103 13.08 -4.48 -11.34
CA VAL A 103 13.52 -3.26 -10.64
C VAL A 103 13.51 -3.52 -9.12
N LYS A 104 14.37 -2.82 -8.38
CA LYS A 104 14.41 -2.92 -6.92
C LYS A 104 13.24 -2.16 -6.29
N ASN A 105 13.11 -0.89 -6.65
CA ASN A 105 12.13 0.03 -6.09
C ASN A 105 11.20 0.58 -7.19
N PRO A 106 10.04 -0.02 -7.44
CA PRO A 106 9.05 0.51 -8.39
C PRO A 106 8.67 1.96 -8.13
N ILE A 107 8.67 2.39 -6.86
CA ILE A 107 8.30 3.76 -6.48
C ILE A 107 9.23 4.83 -7.05
N ASP A 108 10.50 4.52 -7.34
CA ASP A 108 11.43 5.46 -7.96
C ASP A 108 10.98 5.85 -9.39
N LEU A 109 10.49 4.89 -10.16
CA LEU A 109 9.93 5.15 -11.50
C LEU A 109 8.66 5.99 -11.42
N VAL A 110 7.82 5.69 -10.43
CA VAL A 110 6.58 6.42 -10.18
C VAL A 110 6.88 7.88 -9.81
N HIS A 111 7.89 8.11 -8.98
CA HIS A 111 8.31 9.47 -8.62
C HIS A 111 8.79 10.26 -9.84
N PHE A 112 9.58 9.64 -10.71
CA PHE A 112 9.99 10.27 -11.98
C PHE A 112 8.77 10.67 -12.83
N LEU A 113 7.77 9.79 -12.91
CA LEU A 113 6.57 10.01 -13.71
C LEU A 113 5.67 11.15 -13.22
N GLN A 114 5.84 11.65 -11.98
CA GLN A 114 5.07 12.80 -11.47
C GLN A 114 5.20 14.03 -12.38
N ASN A 115 6.32 14.20 -13.04
CA ASN A 115 6.60 15.33 -13.93
C ASN A 115 6.53 14.98 -15.42
N SER A 116 6.12 13.75 -15.75
CA SER A 116 5.95 13.29 -17.13
C SER A 116 4.56 13.65 -17.68
N PRO A 117 4.40 13.86 -19.00
CA PRO A 117 3.09 13.95 -19.62
C PRO A 117 2.33 12.62 -19.52
N ASP A 118 3.02 11.49 -19.70
CA ASP A 118 2.48 10.13 -19.55
C ASP A 118 2.83 9.62 -18.16
N ARG A 119 1.88 9.69 -17.22
CA ARG A 119 2.13 9.44 -15.79
C ARG A 119 1.84 8.02 -15.32
N VAL A 120 1.18 7.20 -16.14
CA VAL A 120 0.88 5.80 -15.79
C VAL A 120 1.36 4.91 -16.93
N LEU A 121 2.33 4.06 -16.64
CA LEU A 121 2.91 3.12 -17.60
C LEU A 121 2.72 1.67 -17.14
N SER A 122 2.54 0.77 -18.10
CA SER A 122 2.38 -0.65 -17.79
C SER A 122 3.42 -1.51 -18.51
N ASP A 123 3.78 -2.63 -17.91
CA ASP A 123 4.55 -3.74 -18.49
C ASP A 123 5.74 -3.29 -19.34
N CYS A 124 5.70 -3.47 -20.64
CA CYS A 124 6.83 -3.13 -21.51
C CYS A 124 7.16 -1.63 -21.52
N GLY A 125 6.16 -0.74 -21.46
CA GLY A 125 6.39 0.70 -21.38
C GLY A 125 7.09 1.11 -20.08
N ALA A 126 6.69 0.54 -18.95
CA ALA A 126 7.38 0.74 -17.68
C ALA A 126 8.82 0.16 -17.68
N ALA A 127 9.02 -0.98 -18.36
CA ALA A 127 10.35 -1.58 -18.53
C ALA A 127 11.25 -0.75 -19.45
N GLU A 128 10.70 -0.10 -20.47
CA GLU A 128 11.45 0.86 -21.32
C GLU A 128 11.89 2.08 -20.53
N LEU A 129 11.00 2.67 -19.75
CA LEU A 129 11.35 3.76 -18.86
C LEU A 129 12.48 3.37 -17.89
N ALA A 130 12.42 2.18 -17.28
CA ALA A 130 13.49 1.71 -16.41
C ALA A 130 14.85 1.64 -17.14
N ARG A 131 14.87 1.22 -18.42
CA ARG A 131 16.09 1.20 -19.24
C ARG A 131 16.58 2.60 -19.59
N GLU A 132 15.70 3.50 -19.96
CA GLU A 132 16.02 4.92 -20.26
C GLU A 132 16.66 5.60 -19.05
N LEU A 133 16.13 5.33 -17.86
CA LEU A 133 16.65 5.85 -16.60
C LEU A 133 17.89 5.08 -16.08
N GLN A 134 18.35 4.09 -16.81
CA GLN A 134 19.51 3.23 -16.47
C GLN A 134 19.34 2.57 -15.08
N VAL A 135 18.10 2.23 -14.70
CA VAL A 135 17.83 1.52 -13.45
C VAL A 135 18.50 0.14 -13.49
N PRO A 136 19.33 -0.21 -12.48
CA PRO A 136 19.99 -1.51 -12.45
C PRO A 136 18.98 -2.66 -12.44
N ASN A 137 19.27 -3.71 -13.21
CA ASN A 137 18.47 -4.93 -13.19
C ASN A 137 18.58 -5.59 -11.81
N TYR A 138 17.44 -5.87 -11.18
CA TYR A 138 17.36 -6.45 -9.85
C TYR A 138 16.39 -7.64 -9.82
N ASN A 139 16.71 -8.67 -9.05
CA ASN A 139 15.81 -9.79 -8.81
C ASN A 139 15.20 -9.69 -7.40
N PRO A 140 13.94 -9.32 -7.26
CA PRO A 140 13.28 -9.16 -5.96
C PRO A 140 12.89 -10.48 -5.28
N LEU A 141 13.17 -11.62 -5.90
CA LEU A 141 12.84 -12.95 -5.41
C LEU A 141 13.56 -13.28 -4.10
N THR A 142 12.80 -13.79 -3.13
CA THR A 142 13.34 -14.38 -1.89
C THR A 142 13.11 -15.88 -1.85
N ASP A 143 13.93 -16.59 -1.08
CA ASP A 143 13.79 -18.06 -0.92
C ASP A 143 12.42 -18.41 -0.35
N LEU A 144 11.90 -17.63 0.59
CA LEU A 144 10.55 -17.81 1.15
C LEU A 144 9.48 -17.80 0.05
N ARG A 145 9.48 -16.78 -0.81
CA ARG A 145 8.49 -16.65 -1.89
C ARG A 145 8.60 -17.73 -2.94
N LEU A 146 9.83 -18.16 -3.23
CA LEU A 146 10.05 -19.29 -4.13
C LEU A 146 9.49 -20.59 -3.55
N GLN A 147 9.71 -20.87 -2.26
CA GLN A 147 9.19 -22.08 -1.60
C GLN A 147 7.65 -22.08 -1.55
N GLU A 148 7.03 -20.95 -1.22
CA GLU A 148 5.56 -20.80 -1.28
C GLU A 148 5.02 -21.12 -2.69
N TRP A 149 5.64 -20.57 -3.73
CA TRP A 149 5.22 -20.80 -5.12
C TRP A 149 5.41 -22.26 -5.54
N ILE A 150 6.53 -22.91 -5.19
CA ILE A 150 6.79 -24.32 -5.49
C ILE A 150 5.74 -25.21 -4.82
N GLN A 151 5.38 -24.92 -3.57
CA GLN A 151 4.37 -25.69 -2.84
C GLN A 151 2.99 -25.57 -3.51
N GLU A 152 2.55 -24.35 -3.79
CA GLU A 152 1.25 -24.12 -4.45
C GLU A 152 1.18 -24.76 -5.85
N ARG A 153 2.28 -24.69 -6.60
CA ARG A 153 2.36 -25.32 -7.92
C ARG A 153 2.25 -26.85 -7.85
N ARG A 154 2.80 -27.49 -6.82
CA ARG A 154 2.66 -28.95 -6.62
C ARG A 154 1.20 -29.36 -6.44
N ASP A 155 0.44 -28.51 -5.76
CA ASP A 155 -0.99 -28.70 -5.55
C ASP A 155 -1.86 -28.17 -6.71
N ASN A 156 -1.23 -27.84 -7.84
CA ASN A 156 -1.86 -27.33 -9.05
C ASN A 156 -2.64 -26.01 -8.79
N PHE A 157 -2.14 -25.18 -7.87
CA PHE A 157 -2.73 -23.91 -7.42
C PHE A 157 -4.17 -24.04 -6.91
N LYS A 158 -4.59 -25.21 -6.43
CA LYS A 158 -5.96 -25.49 -5.99
C LYS A 158 -6.41 -24.58 -4.85
N THR A 159 -5.47 -24.21 -3.98
CA THR A 159 -5.78 -23.40 -2.79
C THR A 159 -5.86 -21.91 -3.11
N SER A 160 -5.08 -21.43 -4.10
CA SER A 160 -4.85 -20.01 -4.32
C SER A 160 -5.42 -19.47 -5.62
N MET A 161 -5.70 -20.32 -6.59
CA MET A 161 -6.25 -19.97 -7.89
C MET A 161 -7.74 -20.31 -8.03
N ALA A 162 -8.46 -20.46 -6.95
CA ALA A 162 -9.91 -20.63 -6.98
C ALA A 162 -10.55 -19.51 -7.82
N GLY A 163 -11.24 -19.87 -8.87
CA GLY A 163 -11.84 -18.95 -9.83
C GLY A 163 -11.13 -18.84 -11.18
N VAL A 164 -9.95 -19.44 -11.36
CA VAL A 164 -9.26 -19.47 -12.66
C VAL A 164 -9.31 -20.85 -13.32
N VAL A 165 -9.25 -21.92 -12.56
CA VAL A 165 -9.20 -23.31 -13.05
C VAL A 165 -10.02 -24.27 -12.20
N ALA A 166 -10.40 -23.93 -10.97
CA ALA A 166 -11.19 -24.77 -10.07
C ALA A 166 -12.64 -24.28 -10.00
N GLU A 167 -13.57 -25.23 -9.89
CA GLU A 167 -14.95 -24.94 -9.50
C GLU A 167 -14.96 -24.18 -8.17
N PRO A 168 -15.97 -23.33 -7.91
CA PRO A 168 -16.03 -22.48 -6.73
C PRO A 168 -16.38 -23.30 -5.48
N GLU A 169 -15.53 -24.21 -5.07
CA GLU A 169 -15.57 -24.76 -3.73
C GLU A 169 -14.85 -23.84 -2.77
N LEU A 170 -15.68 -22.95 -2.25
CA LEU A 170 -15.69 -22.39 -0.91
C LEU A 170 -14.35 -22.25 -0.15
N GLY A 171 -13.76 -21.06 -0.21
CA GLY A 171 -13.50 -20.32 1.00
C GLY A 171 -12.46 -20.83 1.96
N GLN A 172 -11.27 -21.19 1.46
CA GLN A 172 -10.08 -20.94 2.26
C GLN A 172 -9.19 -20.03 1.43
N SER A 173 -9.36 -18.73 1.66
CA SER A 173 -8.44 -17.74 1.13
C SER A 173 -7.03 -18.09 1.60
N SER A 174 -6.17 -18.48 0.69
CA SER A 174 -4.76 -18.64 1.00
C SER A 174 -4.24 -17.36 1.65
N ASN A 175 -3.73 -17.46 2.87
CA ASN A 175 -3.08 -16.35 3.56
C ASN A 175 -1.71 -15.99 2.94
N ALA A 176 -1.34 -16.64 1.84
CA ALA A 176 -0.11 -16.40 1.13
C ALA A 176 -0.19 -15.07 0.38
N GLY A 177 0.70 -14.16 0.70
CA GLY A 177 1.03 -13.03 -0.14
C GLY A 177 0.18 -11.77 -0.04
N ARG A 178 -0.84 -11.70 0.80
CA ARG A 178 -1.58 -10.46 1.02
C ARG A 178 -0.72 -9.47 1.79
N GLY A 179 -0.44 -8.32 1.22
CA GLY A 179 0.32 -7.31 1.93
C GLY A 179 0.92 -6.26 1.01
N THR A 180 0.09 -5.43 0.41
CA THR A 180 0.46 -4.15 -0.20
C THR A 180 1.09 -3.26 0.87
N ILE A 181 2.11 -2.48 0.52
CA ILE A 181 2.64 -1.43 1.40
C ILE A 181 2.08 -0.06 1.02
N GLY A 182 1.99 0.83 2.00
CA GLY A 182 1.57 2.20 1.75
C GLY A 182 2.10 3.19 2.79
N VAL A 183 2.23 4.43 2.35
CA VAL A 183 2.75 5.55 3.16
C VAL A 183 1.90 6.78 2.89
N VAL A 184 1.40 7.41 3.95
CA VAL A 184 0.66 8.67 3.88
C VAL A 184 1.36 9.68 4.77
N VAL A 185 1.59 10.87 4.26
CA VAL A 185 2.34 11.94 4.94
C VAL A 185 1.62 13.27 4.83
N LEU A 186 1.55 13.98 5.94
CA LEU A 186 1.27 15.42 6.03
C LEU A 186 2.57 16.12 6.43
N ASP A 187 3.08 17.03 5.60
CA ASP A 187 4.32 17.76 5.89
C ASP A 187 4.10 19.05 6.68
N SER A 188 5.21 19.71 7.05
CA SER A 188 5.19 20.97 7.79
C SER A 188 4.64 22.17 7.00
N TYR A 189 4.43 22.01 5.69
CA TYR A 189 3.82 23.01 4.82
C TYR A 189 2.30 22.82 4.70
N GLY A 190 1.74 21.73 5.28
CA GLY A 190 0.34 21.37 5.17
C GLY A 190 0.00 20.59 3.89
N SER A 191 1.03 20.10 3.18
CA SER A 191 0.83 19.29 1.98
C SER A 191 0.67 17.81 2.32
N LEU A 192 -0.26 17.14 1.62
CA LEU A 192 -0.53 15.72 1.73
C LEU A 192 0.04 14.96 0.52
N ALA A 193 0.63 13.83 0.76
CA ALA A 193 1.01 12.88 -0.29
C ALA A 193 0.79 11.44 0.16
N VAL A 194 0.60 10.55 -0.82
CA VAL A 194 0.41 9.12 -0.58
C VAL A 194 1.12 8.28 -1.63
N GLY A 195 1.72 7.19 -1.21
CA GLY A 195 2.33 6.18 -2.08
C GLY A 195 1.90 4.78 -1.68
N THR A 196 1.71 3.93 -2.67
CA THR A 196 1.32 2.52 -2.48
C THR A 196 2.14 1.65 -3.43
N SER A 197 2.61 0.49 -2.95
CA SER A 197 3.39 -0.46 -3.77
C SER A 197 3.04 -1.90 -3.41
N THR A 198 3.09 -2.79 -4.39
CA THR A 198 2.70 -4.19 -4.21
C THR A 198 3.41 -5.13 -5.18
N GLY A 199 3.66 -6.36 -4.72
CA GLY A 199 4.03 -7.50 -5.57
C GLY A 199 2.82 -8.25 -6.17
N GLY A 200 1.59 -7.75 -5.95
CA GLY A 200 0.38 -8.38 -6.41
C GLY A 200 -0.30 -9.27 -5.36
N LYS A 201 -1.19 -10.15 -5.80
CA LYS A 201 -2.02 -11.01 -4.96
C LYS A 201 -1.33 -12.35 -4.62
N GLY A 202 -0.40 -12.78 -5.46
CA GLY A 202 0.20 -14.10 -5.44
C GLY A 202 -0.60 -15.11 -6.28
N PHE A 203 0.12 -15.80 -7.17
CA PHE A 203 -0.41 -16.84 -8.06
C PHE A 203 -1.48 -16.38 -9.07
N GLU A 204 -1.72 -15.06 -9.14
CA GLU A 204 -2.70 -14.47 -10.06
C GLU A 204 -2.32 -14.68 -11.54
N ARG A 205 -3.29 -14.43 -12.41
CA ARG A 205 -3.09 -14.43 -13.87
C ARG A 205 -2.09 -13.39 -14.31
N ILE A 206 -1.29 -13.73 -15.31
CA ILE A 206 -0.44 -12.79 -16.03
C ILE A 206 -1.29 -11.64 -16.57
N GLY A 207 -0.85 -10.41 -16.34
CA GLY A 207 -1.56 -9.21 -16.77
C GLY A 207 -2.66 -8.73 -15.82
N ARG A 208 -2.89 -9.41 -14.67
CA ARG A 208 -3.78 -8.88 -13.64
C ARG A 208 -3.27 -7.52 -13.17
N VAL A 209 -4.16 -6.55 -13.09
CA VAL A 209 -3.88 -5.21 -12.55
C VAL A 209 -4.40 -5.11 -11.12
N SER A 210 -3.56 -4.65 -10.20
CA SER A 210 -3.97 -4.43 -8.80
C SER A 210 -4.58 -3.04 -8.60
N ASP A 211 -5.28 -2.85 -7.48
CA ASP A 211 -5.78 -1.57 -7.00
C ASP A 211 -4.66 -0.54 -6.75
N SER A 212 -3.45 -1.01 -6.41
CA SER A 212 -2.35 -0.18 -5.90
C SER A 212 -1.85 0.89 -6.88
N ALA A 213 -2.04 0.69 -8.19
CA ALA A 213 -1.73 1.70 -9.22
C ALA A 213 -2.99 2.35 -9.81
N MET A 214 -4.06 2.45 -9.01
CA MET A 214 -5.35 3.06 -9.36
C MET A 214 -5.83 4.02 -8.26
N PRO A 215 -6.70 5.00 -8.58
CA PRO A 215 -7.34 5.84 -7.57
C PRO A 215 -8.20 5.09 -6.55
N ALA A 216 -8.53 3.84 -6.81
CA ALA A 216 -9.22 2.96 -5.87
C ALA A 216 -8.34 2.57 -4.67
N GLY A 217 -7.05 2.29 -4.91
CA GLY A 217 -6.11 1.84 -3.88
C GLY A 217 -5.22 2.95 -3.31
N ASN A 218 -5.09 4.08 -4.02
CA ASN A 218 -4.19 5.19 -3.66
C ASN A 218 -4.74 6.52 -4.17
N TYR A 219 -5.12 7.41 -3.27
CA TYR A 219 -5.67 8.71 -3.68
C TYR A 219 -5.37 9.81 -2.65
N ALA A 220 -5.09 11.01 -3.15
CA ALA A 220 -4.90 12.21 -2.34
C ALA A 220 -5.41 13.48 -3.02
N ASN A 221 -5.81 14.43 -2.21
CA ASN A 221 -6.01 15.83 -2.60
C ASN A 221 -5.57 16.75 -1.45
N ILE A 222 -5.90 18.01 -1.53
CA ILE A 222 -5.55 19.00 -0.48
C ILE A 222 -6.28 18.77 0.85
N TYR A 223 -7.30 17.92 0.92
CA TYR A 223 -8.11 17.69 2.11
C TYR A 223 -7.76 16.38 2.81
N ALA A 224 -7.46 15.33 2.07
CA ALA A 224 -7.14 14.01 2.62
C ALA A 224 -6.28 13.16 1.69
N ALA A 225 -5.61 12.15 2.26
CA ALA A 225 -4.84 11.16 1.53
C ALA A 225 -5.08 9.77 2.12
N VAL A 226 -5.22 8.74 1.27
CA VAL A 226 -5.59 7.37 1.65
C VAL A 226 -4.79 6.36 0.85
N SER A 227 -4.22 5.35 1.53
CA SER A 227 -3.63 4.15 0.95
C SER A 227 -4.37 2.90 1.43
N CYS A 228 -4.70 2.00 0.51
CA CYS A 228 -5.47 0.79 0.77
C CYS A 228 -4.62 -0.48 0.68
N THR A 229 -5.12 -1.55 1.32
CA THR A 229 -4.53 -2.89 1.32
C THR A 229 -5.61 -3.94 1.55
N GLY A 230 -5.38 -5.19 1.14
CA GLY A 230 -6.34 -6.29 1.26
C GLY A 230 -6.57 -7.00 -0.07
N ILE A 231 -7.82 -7.39 -0.35
CA ILE A 231 -8.19 -7.95 -1.66
C ILE A 231 -8.35 -6.80 -2.65
N GLY A 232 -7.46 -6.75 -3.66
CA GLY A 232 -7.42 -5.65 -4.64
C GLY A 232 -8.73 -5.49 -5.41
N GLU A 233 -9.38 -6.59 -5.75
CA GLU A 233 -10.68 -6.60 -6.43
C GLU A 233 -11.78 -5.96 -5.56
N ASP A 234 -11.79 -6.23 -4.26
CA ASP A 234 -12.71 -5.62 -3.30
C ASP A 234 -12.48 -4.11 -3.18
N ILE A 235 -11.20 -3.70 -3.16
CA ILE A 235 -10.80 -2.29 -3.13
C ILE A 235 -11.22 -1.56 -4.41
N ILE A 236 -11.05 -2.20 -5.57
CA ILE A 236 -11.46 -1.66 -6.88
C ILE A 236 -12.98 -1.49 -6.92
N ASP A 237 -13.75 -2.52 -6.57
CA ASP A 237 -15.21 -2.49 -6.56
C ASP A 237 -15.77 -1.37 -5.66
N GLU A 238 -15.12 -1.15 -4.52
CA GLU A 238 -15.49 -0.09 -3.59
C GLU A 238 -14.95 1.30 -4.00
N CYS A 239 -14.00 1.39 -4.95
CA CYS A 239 -13.25 2.61 -5.25
C CYS A 239 -12.75 3.31 -3.97
N LEU A 240 -12.19 2.52 -3.04
CA LEU A 240 -12.15 2.84 -1.61
C LEU A 240 -11.38 4.13 -1.31
N ALA A 241 -10.13 4.29 -1.79
CA ALA A 241 -9.32 5.47 -1.47
C ALA A 241 -9.96 6.75 -1.99
N ALA A 242 -10.35 6.79 -3.27
CA ALA A 242 -11.01 7.95 -3.86
C ALA A 242 -12.36 8.25 -3.18
N LYS A 243 -13.17 7.23 -2.86
CA LYS A 243 -14.44 7.38 -2.16
C LYS A 243 -14.29 8.06 -0.79
N ILE A 244 -13.29 7.65 0.00
CA ILE A 244 -13.00 8.25 1.31
C ILE A 244 -12.58 9.72 1.12
N VAL A 245 -11.63 10.00 0.23
CA VAL A 245 -11.14 11.36 -0.01
C VAL A 245 -12.24 12.29 -0.53
N VAL A 246 -13.11 11.81 -1.43
CA VAL A 246 -14.26 12.57 -1.92
C VAL A 246 -15.22 12.91 -0.78
N ARG A 247 -15.53 11.96 0.11
CA ARG A 247 -16.38 12.21 1.29
C ARG A 247 -15.83 13.31 2.19
N VAL A 248 -14.49 13.31 2.40
CA VAL A 248 -13.85 14.39 3.16
C VAL A 248 -13.92 15.72 2.41
N THR A 249 -13.71 15.72 1.10
CA THR A 249 -13.83 16.90 0.24
C THR A 249 -15.24 17.50 0.30
N ASP A 250 -16.26 16.64 0.38
CA ASP A 250 -17.68 17.04 0.48
C ASP A 250 -18.09 17.45 1.91
N GLY A 251 -17.15 17.53 2.85
CA GLY A 251 -17.35 18.09 4.18
C GLY A 251 -17.56 17.07 5.31
N MET A 252 -17.41 15.75 5.05
CA MET A 252 -17.35 14.78 6.14
C MET A 252 -16.04 14.92 6.91
N SER A 253 -16.06 14.64 8.22
CA SER A 253 -14.83 14.38 8.96
C SER A 253 -14.13 13.14 8.41
N LEU A 254 -12.78 13.05 8.53
CA LEU A 254 -12.06 11.85 8.12
C LEU A 254 -12.58 10.60 8.85
N GLU A 255 -12.88 10.70 10.13
CA GLU A 255 -13.41 9.63 10.95
C GLU A 255 -14.75 9.12 10.42
N ASP A 256 -15.71 10.02 10.13
CA ASP A 256 -17.02 9.64 9.58
C ASP A 256 -16.91 9.06 8.17
N ALA A 257 -16.04 9.63 7.33
CA ALA A 257 -15.78 9.13 5.97
C ALA A 257 -15.22 7.72 6.00
N MET A 258 -14.27 7.44 6.89
CA MET A 258 -13.71 6.11 7.13
C MET A 258 -14.77 5.16 7.69
N GLN A 259 -15.46 5.55 8.79
CA GLN A 259 -16.48 4.72 9.43
C GLN A 259 -17.59 4.32 8.45
N ARG A 260 -18.08 5.27 7.65
CA ARG A 260 -19.09 4.99 6.63
C ARG A 260 -18.58 4.03 5.56
N SER A 261 -17.37 4.26 5.04
CA SER A 261 -16.78 3.43 3.98
C SER A 261 -16.54 1.99 4.44
N PHE A 262 -16.03 1.81 5.66
CA PHE A 262 -15.79 0.49 6.23
C PHE A 262 -17.07 -0.23 6.66
N SER A 263 -18.10 0.50 7.08
CA SER A 263 -19.42 -0.08 7.33
C SER A 263 -20.07 -0.61 6.04
N GLU A 264 -19.95 0.14 4.93
CA GLU A 264 -20.41 -0.30 3.60
C GLU A 264 -19.62 -1.54 3.14
N ALA A 265 -18.29 -1.52 3.23
CA ALA A 265 -17.43 -2.64 2.86
C ALA A 265 -17.74 -3.90 3.70
N SER A 266 -17.92 -3.76 5.01
CA SER A 266 -18.31 -4.85 5.89
C SER A 266 -19.67 -5.45 5.51
N LYS A 267 -20.67 -4.62 5.20
CA LYS A 267 -21.98 -5.05 4.72
C LYS A 267 -21.90 -5.80 3.40
N ASN A 268 -20.97 -5.39 2.52
CA ASN A 268 -20.71 -6.04 1.24
C ASN A 268 -19.75 -7.24 1.36
N GLN A 269 -19.37 -7.65 2.58
CA GLN A 269 -18.46 -8.77 2.85
C GLN A 269 -17.08 -8.61 2.19
N ARG A 270 -16.58 -7.37 2.07
CA ARG A 270 -15.26 -7.06 1.52
C ARG A 270 -14.16 -7.30 2.54
N ASP A 271 -12.99 -7.76 2.08
CA ASP A 271 -11.78 -8.01 2.90
C ASP A 271 -10.69 -6.99 2.54
N LEU A 272 -10.64 -5.90 3.28
CA LEU A 272 -9.79 -4.75 2.99
C LEU A 272 -9.37 -3.97 4.24
N GLY A 273 -8.36 -3.11 4.08
CA GLY A 273 -7.89 -2.16 5.07
C GLY A 273 -7.44 -0.87 4.40
N ALA A 274 -7.33 0.19 5.17
CA ALA A 274 -6.78 1.46 4.72
C ALA A 274 -6.16 2.25 5.87
N ILE A 275 -5.23 3.13 5.49
CA ILE A 275 -4.68 4.19 6.34
C ILE A 275 -4.97 5.54 5.69
N ALA A 276 -5.17 6.56 6.51
CA ALA A 276 -5.56 7.88 6.04
C ALA A 276 -5.02 9.01 6.93
N LEU A 277 -4.80 10.17 6.30
CA LEU A 277 -4.53 11.46 6.94
C LEU A 277 -5.42 12.54 6.31
N ASP A 278 -5.86 13.50 7.09
CA ASP A 278 -6.45 14.73 6.57
C ASP A 278 -5.55 15.97 6.77
N ALA A 279 -5.95 17.07 6.15
CA ALA A 279 -5.21 18.33 6.20
C ALA A 279 -5.17 18.97 7.61
N THR A 280 -6.01 18.52 8.55
CA THR A 280 -5.98 18.96 9.95
C THR A 280 -4.98 18.19 10.79
N GLY A 281 -4.42 17.09 10.24
CA GLY A 281 -3.49 16.19 10.91
C GLY A 281 -4.17 15.05 11.67
N LYS A 282 -5.47 14.81 11.42
CA LYS A 282 -6.18 13.63 11.94
C LYS A 282 -5.67 12.39 11.24
N ILE A 283 -5.23 11.41 12.02
CA ILE A 283 -4.81 10.09 11.54
C ILE A 283 -5.98 9.13 11.70
N SER A 284 -6.23 8.31 10.68
CA SER A 284 -7.24 7.25 10.77
C SER A 284 -6.79 5.98 10.05
N TRP A 285 -7.26 4.85 10.55
CA TRP A 285 -7.05 3.53 9.96
C TRP A 285 -8.31 2.70 10.07
N GLY A 286 -8.49 1.77 9.14
CA GLY A 286 -9.67 0.91 9.14
C GLY A 286 -9.37 -0.47 8.57
N LYS A 287 -10.14 -1.48 9.00
CA LYS A 287 -10.07 -2.85 8.47
C LYS A 287 -11.41 -3.55 8.56
N THR A 288 -11.68 -4.39 7.58
CA THR A 288 -12.62 -5.52 7.63
C THR A 288 -11.86 -6.84 7.72
N SER A 289 -10.57 -6.84 7.34
CA SER A 289 -9.63 -7.95 7.49
C SER A 289 -9.33 -8.27 8.96
N GLN A 290 -8.78 -9.45 9.24
CA GLN A 290 -8.40 -9.84 10.61
C GLN A 290 -7.28 -8.95 11.18
N VAL A 291 -6.28 -8.61 10.34
CA VAL A 291 -5.09 -7.85 10.76
C VAL A 291 -4.86 -6.67 9.81
N LEU A 292 -4.45 -5.54 10.36
CA LEU A 292 -3.86 -4.42 9.63
C LEU A 292 -2.49 -4.13 10.26
N LEU A 293 -1.43 -4.27 9.47
CA LEU A 293 -0.06 -4.01 9.90
C LEU A 293 0.26 -2.52 9.63
N ALA A 294 -0.10 -1.63 10.53
CA ALA A 294 0.17 -0.21 10.37
C ALA A 294 0.87 0.38 11.60
N ALA A 295 1.64 1.45 11.37
CA ALA A 295 2.25 2.27 12.41
C ALA A 295 2.23 3.72 12.00
N TYR A 296 2.22 4.63 12.98
CA TYR A 296 2.13 6.06 12.75
C TYR A 296 2.96 6.88 13.74
N HIS A 297 3.27 8.11 13.36
CA HIS A 297 3.79 9.16 14.22
C HIS A 297 2.79 10.33 14.24
N ASP A 298 2.23 10.59 15.43
CA ASP A 298 1.21 11.64 15.63
C ASP A 298 1.79 13.03 15.89
N GLY A 299 3.09 13.18 15.68
CA GLY A 299 3.82 14.40 15.98
C GLY A 299 4.46 14.41 17.37
N LEU A 300 4.04 13.53 18.28
CA LEU A 300 4.56 13.39 19.64
C LEU A 300 5.15 12.00 19.89
N THR A 301 4.44 10.96 19.48
CA THR A 301 4.78 9.57 19.77
C THR A 301 4.60 8.68 18.54
N ILE A 302 5.25 7.51 18.58
CA ILE A 302 5.04 6.43 17.62
C ILE A 302 4.10 5.40 18.25
N ALA A 303 3.12 4.95 17.48
CA ALA A 303 2.23 3.86 17.85
C ALA A 303 1.91 2.96 16.65
N ASP A 304 1.25 1.82 16.90
CA ASP A 304 0.89 0.86 15.86
C ASP A 304 -0.51 0.26 16.07
N THR A 305 -0.99 -0.46 15.05
CA THR A 305 -2.29 -1.11 15.04
C THR A 305 -2.19 -2.63 15.25
N LEU A 306 -1.01 -3.16 15.58
CA LEU A 306 -0.74 -4.60 15.57
C LEU A 306 -1.54 -5.37 16.61
N GLU A 307 -1.89 -4.73 17.73
CA GLU A 307 -2.72 -5.27 18.80
C GLU A 307 -4.10 -4.60 18.87
N TRP A 308 -4.48 -3.88 17.80
CA TRP A 308 -5.76 -3.18 17.74
C TRP A 308 -6.94 -4.17 17.74
N ASN A 309 -7.95 -3.87 18.56
CA ASN A 309 -9.05 -4.76 18.89
C ASN A 309 -9.90 -5.15 17.66
N ASN A 310 -10.15 -6.45 17.49
CA ASN A 310 -10.88 -7.04 16.38
C ASN A 310 -12.38 -6.67 16.30
N GLY A 311 -12.92 -5.94 17.29
CA GLY A 311 -14.32 -5.50 17.30
C GLY A 311 -14.60 -4.15 16.66
N GLN A 312 -13.58 -3.39 16.30
CA GLN A 312 -13.71 -2.04 15.72
C GLN A 312 -13.32 -2.04 14.24
N LEU A 313 -14.14 -1.38 13.41
CA LEU A 313 -13.87 -1.21 11.99
C LEU A 313 -12.89 -0.08 11.69
N VAL A 314 -12.88 0.97 12.53
CA VAL A 314 -12.08 2.18 12.34
C VAL A 314 -11.48 2.62 13.67
N GLY A 315 -10.23 3.06 13.63
CA GLY A 315 -9.51 3.75 14.70
C GLY A 315 -9.00 5.10 14.22
N CYS A 316 -8.72 6.01 15.16
CA CYS A 316 -8.20 7.34 14.85
C CYS A 316 -7.41 7.92 16.03
N CYS A 317 -6.56 8.91 15.76
CA CYS A 317 -5.89 9.76 16.76
C CYS A 317 -5.62 11.17 16.24
#